data_7b048363bc772d8e358644b69781f79c
#
_entry.id   7b048363bc772d8e358644b69781f79c
#
_cell.length_a   1.000
_cell.length_b   1.000
_cell.length_c   1.000
_cell.angle_alpha   90.00
_cell.angle_beta   90.00
_cell.angle_gamma   90.00
#
_symmetry.space_group_name_H-M   'P 1'
#
loop_
_entity.id
_entity.type
_entity.pdbx_description
1 polymer ?
#
loop_
_entity_poly.entity_id
_entity_poly.type
_entity_poly.pdbx_seq_one_letter_code
_entity_poly.pdbx_strand_id
1 'polypeptide(L)'
;MPAPVLLVVAHGSRDPRHAATVHALTARVRSLRPGLRVETGFLEFNAPSVPRILERLNAEAAGSTSGATEVVALPLLLTRAFHAKTDIPSVLREARSRLPRLRIRQAGVLGPSPLLLTALEQRLYEAGLTAADKRSTGLVLASAGSTDPEAIAVIAEIARELRHTGWCAVRPAFASASSSAGFPPTGDAVRALRAEGVGRVAVAPYVVAPGRLPDRIVAGAAEARADVLSEVLGASPALARLLLRRYDEALTARTLLLSA
;
A
#
# COMPACT_ATOMS: atom_id res chain seq x y z
N MET A 1 -7.06 -13.79 26.34
CA MET A 1 -5.88 -14.07 25.51
C MET A 1 -5.35 -12.77 24.94
N PRO A 2 -4.04 -12.54 24.86
CA PRO A 2 -3.50 -11.32 24.26
C PRO A 2 -3.95 -11.21 22.79
N ALA A 3 -4.07 -9.98 22.31
CA ALA A 3 -4.42 -9.74 20.91
C ALA A 3 -3.35 -10.33 19.97
N PRO A 4 -3.72 -10.89 18.81
CA PRO A 4 -2.77 -11.37 17.83
C PRO A 4 -1.77 -10.29 17.40
N VAL A 5 -0.53 -10.69 17.13
CA VAL A 5 0.50 -9.76 16.65
C VAL A 5 0.18 -9.34 15.22
N LEU A 6 0.19 -8.05 14.93
CA LEU A 6 0.15 -7.54 13.55
C LEU A 6 1.58 -7.53 12.98
N LEU A 7 1.85 -8.37 11.99
CA LEU A 7 3.09 -8.35 11.22
C LEU A 7 2.85 -7.64 9.89
N VAL A 8 3.32 -6.42 9.74
CA VAL A 8 3.32 -5.70 8.46
C VAL A 8 4.45 -6.24 7.59
N VAL A 9 4.08 -6.79 6.44
CA VAL A 9 5.01 -7.40 5.47
C VAL A 9 5.22 -6.44 4.32
N ALA A 10 6.38 -5.81 4.27
CA ALA A 10 6.81 -4.93 3.17
C ALA A 10 7.77 -5.67 2.22
N HIS A 11 7.77 -5.29 0.94
CA HIS A 11 8.73 -5.89 0.00
C HIS A 11 10.17 -5.56 0.38
N GLY A 12 10.43 -4.32 0.75
CA GLY A 12 11.75 -3.79 0.97
C GLY A 12 12.30 -3.05 -0.26
N SER A 13 13.39 -2.32 -0.06
CA SER A 13 14.06 -1.55 -1.11
C SER A 13 15.49 -1.22 -0.71
N ARG A 14 16.36 -1.03 -1.69
CA ARG A 14 17.70 -0.48 -1.46
C ARG A 14 17.68 1.02 -1.14
N ASP A 15 16.55 1.67 -1.41
CA ASP A 15 16.35 3.07 -1.04
C ASP A 15 16.01 3.19 0.45
N PRO A 16 16.83 3.89 1.26
CA PRO A 16 16.61 4.00 2.70
C PRO A 16 15.30 4.74 3.05
N ARG A 17 14.81 5.62 2.17
CA ARG A 17 13.53 6.32 2.35
C ARG A 17 12.36 5.35 2.46
N HIS A 18 12.44 4.20 1.77
CA HIS A 18 11.41 3.17 1.79
C HIS A 18 11.22 2.60 3.21
N ALA A 19 12.28 2.08 3.81
CA ALA A 19 12.22 1.49 5.15
C ALA A 19 11.80 2.54 6.20
N ALA A 20 12.33 3.76 6.12
CA ALA A 20 11.93 4.86 6.99
C ALA A 20 10.43 5.16 6.92
N THR A 21 9.85 5.18 5.71
CA THR A 21 8.41 5.39 5.50
C THR A 21 7.57 4.25 6.06
N VAL A 22 7.99 2.99 5.86
CA VAL A 22 7.30 1.81 6.44
C VAL A 22 7.33 1.85 7.97
N HIS A 23 8.46 2.20 8.56
CA HIS A 23 8.57 2.34 10.02
C HIS A 23 7.72 3.50 10.57
N ALA A 24 7.68 4.65 9.88
CA ALA A 24 6.81 5.76 10.25
C ALA A 24 5.32 5.37 10.20
N LEU A 25 4.91 4.61 9.16
CA LEU A 25 3.55 4.09 9.05
C LEU A 25 3.21 3.13 10.20
N THR A 26 4.10 2.18 10.51
CA THR A 26 3.86 1.23 11.61
C THR A 26 3.90 1.90 12.99
N ALA A 27 4.71 2.93 13.17
CA ALA A 27 4.67 3.76 14.38
C ALA A 27 3.31 4.45 14.55
N ARG A 28 2.75 4.98 13.47
CA ARG A 28 1.40 5.57 13.48
C ARG A 28 0.31 4.52 13.77
N VAL A 29 0.43 3.31 13.25
CA VAL A 29 -0.50 2.20 13.60
C VAL A 29 -0.45 1.92 15.10
N ARG A 30 0.75 1.85 15.71
CA ARG A 30 0.89 1.67 17.15
C ARG A 30 0.24 2.80 17.95
N SER A 31 0.38 4.06 17.50
CA SER A 31 -0.24 5.21 18.19
C SER A 31 -1.76 5.20 18.11
N LEU A 32 -2.34 4.68 17.01
CA LEU A 32 -3.80 4.57 16.85
C LEU A 32 -4.42 3.41 17.64
N ARG A 33 -3.65 2.38 17.97
CA ARG A 33 -4.10 1.24 18.78
C ARG A 33 -3.04 0.88 19.84
N PRO A 34 -2.97 1.63 20.93
CA PRO A 34 -2.11 1.27 22.05
C PRO A 34 -2.42 -0.14 22.56
N GLY A 35 -1.37 -0.90 22.89
CA GLY A 35 -1.50 -2.31 23.29
C GLY A 35 -1.53 -3.33 22.16
N LEU A 36 -1.74 -2.95 20.90
CA LEU A 36 -1.52 -3.84 19.77
C LEU A 36 -0.01 -3.97 19.51
N ARG A 37 0.49 -5.20 19.58
CA ARG A 37 1.86 -5.49 19.15
C ARG A 37 1.94 -5.44 17.63
N VAL A 38 2.74 -4.51 17.10
CA VAL A 38 2.96 -4.33 15.66
C VAL A 38 4.43 -4.55 15.34
N GLU A 39 4.71 -5.53 14.51
CA GLU A 39 6.04 -5.86 13.97
C GLU A 39 6.12 -5.46 12.49
N THR A 40 7.33 -5.17 12.03
CA THR A 40 7.61 -4.86 10.62
C THR A 40 8.65 -5.82 10.11
N GLY A 41 8.32 -6.55 9.05
CA GLY A 41 9.25 -7.45 8.38
C GLY A 41 9.35 -7.14 6.89
N PHE A 42 10.54 -7.33 6.33
CA PHE A 42 10.81 -7.12 4.92
C PHE A 42 11.07 -8.46 4.22
N LEU A 43 10.65 -8.56 2.94
CA LEU A 43 10.94 -9.74 2.14
C LEU A 43 12.39 -9.72 1.67
N GLU A 44 12.88 -8.54 1.26
CA GLU A 44 14.21 -8.32 0.69
C GLU A 44 14.84 -7.00 1.16
N PHE A 45 16.12 -6.82 0.93
CA PHE A 45 16.93 -5.59 1.06
C PHE A 45 17.00 -4.95 2.44
N ASN A 46 16.02 -5.11 3.31
CA ASN A 46 15.97 -4.44 4.61
C ASN A 46 15.85 -5.45 5.76
N ALA A 47 16.23 -5.00 6.94
CA ALA A 47 16.13 -5.77 8.18
C ALA A 47 15.08 -5.13 9.11
N PRO A 48 14.47 -5.95 9.97
CA PRO A 48 14.54 -7.41 10.02
C PRO A 48 13.71 -8.07 8.87
N SER A 49 14.19 -9.24 8.42
CA SER A 49 13.40 -10.03 7.45
C SER A 49 12.17 -10.67 8.09
N VAL A 50 11.15 -10.97 7.27
CA VAL A 50 9.92 -11.65 7.73
C VAL A 50 10.23 -12.97 8.44
N PRO A 51 11.08 -13.89 7.92
CA PRO A 51 11.45 -15.11 8.63
C PRO A 51 12.05 -14.84 10.01
N ARG A 52 12.97 -13.88 10.11
CA ARG A 52 13.63 -13.52 11.37
C ARG A 52 12.64 -13.04 12.45
N ILE A 53 11.63 -12.26 12.06
CA ILE A 53 10.57 -11.84 12.99
C ILE A 53 9.75 -13.06 13.46
N LEU A 54 9.37 -13.93 12.55
CA LEU A 54 8.58 -15.12 12.88
C LEU A 54 9.36 -16.09 13.77
N GLU A 55 10.65 -16.32 13.53
CA GLU A 55 11.53 -17.13 14.38
C GLU A 55 11.59 -16.56 15.81
N ARG A 56 11.77 -15.24 15.94
CA ARG A 56 11.76 -14.57 17.25
C ARG A 56 10.43 -14.74 17.99
N LEU A 57 9.30 -14.51 17.30
CA LEU A 57 7.97 -14.69 17.89
C LEU A 57 7.70 -16.14 18.33
N ASN A 58 8.21 -17.12 17.57
CA ASN A 58 8.12 -18.53 17.93
C ASN A 58 8.95 -18.88 19.18
N ALA A 59 10.15 -18.31 19.29
CA ALA A 59 10.99 -18.48 20.48
C ALA A 59 10.36 -17.85 21.72
N GLU A 60 9.81 -16.64 21.60
CA GLU A 60 9.08 -15.96 22.68
C GLU A 60 7.84 -16.76 23.13
N ALA A 61 7.12 -17.38 22.20
CA ALA A 61 5.96 -18.23 22.52
C ALA A 61 6.35 -19.45 23.35
N ALA A 62 7.56 -19.94 23.26
CA ALA A 62 8.06 -21.06 24.07
C ALA A 62 8.10 -20.75 25.58
N GLY A 63 8.36 -19.49 25.93
CA GLY A 63 8.38 -19.00 27.33
C GLY A 63 7.01 -18.48 27.84
N SER A 64 5.99 -18.48 27.00
CA SER A 64 4.67 -17.98 27.34
C SER A 64 3.78 -19.08 27.92
N THR A 65 2.94 -18.74 28.91
CA THR A 65 1.92 -19.64 29.50
C THR A 65 0.90 -20.15 28.49
N SER A 66 0.68 -19.44 27.36
CA SER A 66 -0.24 -19.87 26.29
C SER A 66 0.40 -20.86 25.32
N GLY A 67 1.73 -21.02 25.32
CA GLY A 67 2.46 -21.96 24.46
C GLY A 67 2.36 -21.67 22.95
N ALA A 68 1.54 -20.72 22.53
CA ALA A 68 1.34 -20.35 21.12
C ALA A 68 1.06 -18.86 20.96
N THR A 69 1.52 -18.27 19.83
CA THR A 69 1.27 -16.89 19.46
C THR A 69 0.51 -16.83 18.15
N GLU A 70 -0.57 -16.04 18.12
CA GLU A 70 -1.28 -15.74 16.87
C GLU A 70 -0.65 -14.53 16.17
N VAL A 71 -0.47 -14.63 14.84
CA VAL A 71 0.12 -13.59 14.00
C VAL A 71 -0.78 -13.34 12.81
N VAL A 72 -1.13 -12.08 12.58
CA VAL A 72 -1.77 -11.62 11.35
C VAL A 72 -0.71 -10.96 10.48
N ALA A 73 -0.28 -11.65 9.42
CA ALA A 73 0.65 -11.14 8.43
C ALA A 73 -0.12 -10.30 7.40
N LEU A 74 0.13 -9.00 7.37
CA LEU A 74 -0.56 -8.03 6.51
C LEU A 74 0.38 -7.58 5.39
N PRO A 75 0.09 -7.94 4.12
CA PRO A 75 0.82 -7.47 2.97
C PRO A 75 0.70 -5.95 2.80
N LEU A 76 1.81 -5.22 2.79
CA LEU A 76 1.83 -3.79 2.51
C LEU A 76 1.79 -3.56 0.99
N LEU A 77 0.74 -4.06 0.34
CA LEU A 77 0.54 -4.04 -1.11
C LEU A 77 -0.81 -3.40 -1.45
N LEU A 78 -0.82 -2.53 -2.45
CA LEU A 78 -2.03 -1.79 -2.87
C LEU A 78 -2.95 -2.61 -3.78
N THR A 79 -2.41 -3.62 -4.48
CA THR A 79 -3.16 -4.50 -5.39
C THR A 79 -2.75 -5.95 -5.22
N ARG A 80 -3.60 -6.88 -5.65
CA ARG A 80 -3.30 -8.31 -5.73
C ARG A 80 -2.47 -8.63 -6.97
N ALA A 81 -1.20 -8.22 -6.97
CA ALA A 81 -0.23 -8.58 -8.01
C ALA A 81 0.64 -9.77 -7.58
N PHE A 82 1.65 -10.12 -8.38
CA PHE A 82 2.51 -11.29 -8.24
C PHE A 82 3.01 -11.54 -6.81
N HIS A 83 3.55 -10.52 -6.14
CA HIS A 83 4.07 -10.66 -4.76
C HIS A 83 2.99 -11.07 -3.74
N ALA A 84 1.76 -10.59 -3.91
CA ALA A 84 0.65 -10.96 -3.05
C ALA A 84 0.18 -12.40 -3.29
N LYS A 85 0.31 -12.89 -4.54
CA LYS A 85 -0.17 -14.22 -4.95
C LYS A 85 0.87 -15.32 -4.73
N THR A 86 2.16 -14.99 -4.73
CA THR A 86 3.26 -15.97 -4.78
C THR A 86 4.25 -15.84 -3.63
N ASP A 87 4.93 -14.70 -3.49
CA ASP A 87 6.07 -14.57 -2.58
C ASP A 87 5.67 -14.62 -1.11
N ILE A 88 4.69 -13.79 -0.72
CA ILE A 88 4.23 -13.74 0.67
C ILE A 88 3.61 -15.08 1.10
N PRO A 89 2.67 -15.69 0.33
CA PRO A 89 2.16 -17.02 0.67
C PRO A 89 3.23 -18.09 0.81
N SER A 90 4.29 -18.06 -0.03
CA SER A 90 5.39 -19.02 0.04
C SER A 90 6.17 -18.89 1.34
N VAL A 91 6.61 -17.66 1.70
CA VAL A 91 7.33 -17.39 2.96
C VAL A 91 6.49 -17.78 4.18
N LEU A 92 5.20 -17.45 4.18
CA LEU A 92 4.31 -17.80 5.30
C LEU A 92 4.01 -19.30 5.38
N ARG A 93 3.97 -20.02 4.27
CA ARG A 93 3.81 -21.49 4.24
C ARG A 93 5.02 -22.18 4.83
N GLU A 94 6.23 -21.76 4.43
CA GLU A 94 7.48 -22.28 5.01
C GLU A 94 7.54 -22.01 6.51
N ALA A 95 7.19 -20.79 6.95
CA ALA A 95 7.15 -20.46 8.37
C ALA A 95 6.17 -21.36 9.15
N ARG A 96 4.97 -21.63 8.61
CA ARG A 96 3.99 -22.53 9.27
C ARG A 96 4.51 -23.95 9.44
N SER A 97 5.29 -24.47 8.49
CA SER A 97 5.84 -25.83 8.59
C SER A 97 6.99 -25.93 9.62
N ARG A 98 7.74 -24.84 9.85
CA ARG A 98 8.94 -24.84 10.70
C ARG A 98 8.71 -24.30 12.11
N LEU A 99 7.66 -23.49 12.32
CA LEU A 99 7.41 -22.73 13.54
C LEU A 99 6.08 -23.15 14.20
N PRO A 100 6.04 -24.29 14.89
CA PRO A 100 4.80 -24.93 15.37
C PRO A 100 4.06 -24.12 16.45
N ARG A 101 4.74 -23.18 17.12
CA ARG A 101 4.13 -22.31 18.13
C ARG A 101 3.46 -21.05 17.54
N LEU A 102 3.53 -20.89 16.22
CA LEU A 102 2.86 -19.76 15.56
C LEU A 102 1.60 -20.19 14.82
N ARG A 103 0.53 -19.45 15.04
CA ARG A 103 -0.68 -19.52 14.22
C ARG A 103 -0.72 -18.31 13.30
N ILE A 104 -0.21 -18.46 12.08
CA ILE A 104 -0.05 -17.37 11.13
C ILE A 104 -1.26 -17.30 10.21
N ARG A 105 -1.88 -16.13 10.10
CA ARG A 105 -2.90 -15.80 9.09
C ARG A 105 -2.37 -14.72 8.18
N GLN A 106 -2.78 -14.77 6.93
CA GLN A 106 -2.52 -13.69 6.00
C GLN A 106 -3.78 -12.82 5.87
N ALA A 107 -3.64 -11.52 6.10
CA ALA A 107 -4.68 -10.55 5.80
C ALA A 107 -4.76 -10.27 4.30
N GLY A 108 -5.87 -9.65 3.86
CA GLY A 108 -6.00 -9.14 2.50
C GLY A 108 -5.00 -8.00 2.21
N VAL A 109 -4.77 -7.73 0.93
CA VAL A 109 -4.03 -6.53 0.49
C VAL A 109 -4.81 -5.25 0.81
N LEU A 110 -4.16 -4.11 0.73
CA LEU A 110 -4.75 -2.83 1.13
C LEU A 110 -5.90 -2.40 0.21
N GLY A 111 -5.73 -2.55 -1.10
CA GLY A 111 -6.72 -2.09 -2.07
C GLY A 111 -7.57 -3.20 -2.72
N PRO A 112 -8.70 -2.80 -3.31
CA PRO A 112 -9.28 -1.45 -3.26
C PRO A 112 -9.86 -1.10 -1.89
N SER A 113 -9.90 0.20 -1.56
CA SER A 113 -10.53 0.69 -0.33
C SER A 113 -10.81 2.20 -0.42
N PRO A 114 -11.95 2.70 0.07
CA PRO A 114 -12.23 4.14 0.16
C PRO A 114 -11.19 4.92 0.98
N LEU A 115 -10.54 4.28 1.96
CA LEU A 115 -9.47 4.91 2.74
C LEU A 115 -8.23 5.23 1.91
N LEU A 116 -7.99 4.53 0.78
CA LEU A 116 -6.92 4.87 -0.15
C LEU A 116 -7.25 6.12 -0.96
N LEU A 117 -8.51 6.30 -1.36
CA LEU A 117 -8.98 7.54 -1.99
C LEU A 117 -8.83 8.73 -1.03
N THR A 118 -9.26 8.54 0.22
CA THR A 118 -9.06 9.55 1.28
C THR A 118 -7.58 9.90 1.47
N ALA A 119 -6.69 8.89 1.46
CA ALA A 119 -5.24 9.12 1.59
C ALA A 119 -4.68 9.91 0.41
N LEU A 120 -5.07 9.58 -0.83
CA LEU A 120 -4.66 10.31 -2.04
C LEU A 120 -5.13 11.77 -2.00
N GLU A 121 -6.42 12.00 -1.69
CA GLU A 121 -6.96 13.35 -1.62
C GLU A 121 -6.29 14.18 -0.52
N GLN A 122 -6.04 13.58 0.64
CA GLN A 122 -5.31 14.24 1.71
C GLN A 122 -3.91 14.67 1.25
N ARG A 123 -3.17 13.79 0.52
CA ARG A 123 -1.85 14.14 -0.04
C ARG A 123 -1.92 15.28 -1.04
N LEU A 124 -2.96 15.31 -1.88
CA LEU A 124 -3.18 16.41 -2.82
C LEU A 124 -3.50 17.73 -2.10
N TYR A 125 -4.26 17.69 -1.02
CA TYR A 125 -4.53 18.88 -0.19
C TYR A 125 -3.28 19.36 0.56
N GLU A 126 -2.47 18.46 1.08
CA GLU A 126 -1.16 18.78 1.67
C GLU A 126 -0.21 19.41 0.64
N ALA A 127 -0.37 19.08 -0.66
CA ALA A 127 0.36 19.69 -1.77
C ALA A 127 -0.23 21.03 -2.26
N GLY A 128 -1.22 21.58 -1.54
CA GLY A 128 -1.78 22.91 -1.80
C GLY A 128 -3.04 22.97 -2.63
N LEU A 129 -3.68 21.82 -2.92
CA LEU A 129 -5.00 21.79 -3.51
C LEU A 129 -6.09 21.93 -2.44
N THR A 130 -7.28 22.29 -2.88
CA THR A 130 -8.50 22.34 -2.06
C THR A 130 -9.62 21.54 -2.73
N ALA A 131 -10.71 21.31 -2.01
CA ALA A 131 -11.87 20.67 -2.58
C ALA A 131 -12.49 21.44 -3.76
N ALA A 132 -12.37 22.77 -3.76
CA ALA A 132 -12.86 23.63 -4.84
C ALA A 132 -12.05 23.44 -6.14
N ASP A 133 -10.77 23.14 -6.05
CA ASP A 133 -9.87 22.94 -7.20
C ASP A 133 -10.23 21.70 -8.03
N LYS A 134 -10.93 20.72 -7.48
CA LYS A 134 -11.27 19.46 -8.17
C LYS A 134 -11.97 19.70 -9.51
N ARG A 135 -12.87 20.68 -9.59
CA ARG A 135 -13.66 20.94 -10.79
C ARG A 135 -12.86 21.49 -11.97
N SER A 136 -11.70 22.06 -11.72
CA SER A 136 -10.82 22.67 -12.72
C SER A 136 -9.47 21.98 -12.86
N THR A 137 -9.18 20.95 -12.04
CA THR A 137 -7.90 20.24 -12.03
C THR A 137 -8.08 18.81 -12.55
N GLY A 138 -7.32 18.44 -13.56
CA GLY A 138 -7.16 17.06 -13.99
C GLY A 138 -6.17 16.33 -13.10
N LEU A 139 -6.46 15.08 -12.81
CA LEU A 139 -5.66 14.24 -11.93
C LEU A 139 -5.02 13.09 -12.70
N VAL A 140 -3.70 12.93 -12.58
CA VAL A 140 -2.99 11.72 -12.99
C VAL A 140 -2.82 10.82 -11.77
N LEU A 141 -3.46 9.65 -11.78
CA LEU A 141 -3.25 8.59 -10.79
C LEU A 141 -2.06 7.75 -11.23
N ALA A 142 -0.89 8.02 -10.66
CA ALA A 142 0.37 7.40 -11.07
C ALA A 142 0.75 6.24 -10.14
N SER A 143 0.71 5.01 -10.65
CA SER A 143 1.11 3.80 -9.90
C SER A 143 2.45 3.23 -10.37
N ALA A 144 2.97 2.25 -9.64
CA ALA A 144 4.22 1.58 -10.01
C ALA A 144 4.13 0.87 -11.38
N GLY A 145 2.95 0.37 -11.71
CA GLY A 145 2.69 -0.43 -12.90
C GLY A 145 2.60 -1.93 -12.60
N SER A 146 1.91 -2.64 -13.48
CA SER A 146 1.74 -4.09 -13.43
C SER A 146 1.45 -4.64 -14.81
N THR A 147 1.82 -5.90 -15.05
CA THR A 147 1.39 -6.69 -16.23
C THR A 147 0.19 -7.60 -15.88
N ASP A 148 -0.20 -7.67 -14.61
CA ASP A 148 -1.34 -8.46 -14.16
C ASP A 148 -2.66 -7.72 -14.51
N PRO A 149 -3.53 -8.32 -15.35
CA PRO A 149 -4.79 -7.69 -15.76
C PRO A 149 -5.71 -7.32 -14.59
N GLU A 150 -5.72 -8.12 -13.51
CA GLU A 150 -6.52 -7.84 -12.32
C GLU A 150 -6.01 -6.57 -11.61
N ALA A 151 -4.70 -6.41 -11.47
CA ALA A 151 -4.11 -5.22 -10.89
C ALA A 151 -4.35 -3.97 -11.76
N ILE A 152 -4.28 -4.10 -13.08
CA ILE A 152 -4.59 -3.02 -14.04
C ILE A 152 -6.06 -2.60 -13.89
N ALA A 153 -6.99 -3.56 -13.83
CA ALA A 153 -8.41 -3.28 -13.65
C ALA A 153 -8.70 -2.53 -12.34
N VAL A 154 -8.03 -2.90 -11.24
CA VAL A 154 -8.14 -2.19 -9.96
C VAL A 154 -7.70 -0.74 -10.07
N ILE A 155 -6.59 -0.45 -10.77
CA ILE A 155 -6.13 0.94 -10.96
C ILE A 155 -7.13 1.73 -11.81
N ALA A 156 -7.71 1.12 -12.86
CA ALA A 156 -8.76 1.75 -13.67
C ALA A 156 -10.01 2.07 -12.83
N GLU A 157 -10.41 1.15 -11.94
CA GLU A 157 -11.52 1.35 -11.01
C GLU A 157 -11.29 2.54 -10.08
N ILE A 158 -10.12 2.58 -9.44
CA ILE A 158 -9.73 3.68 -8.54
C ILE A 158 -9.74 5.02 -9.29
N ALA A 159 -9.28 5.06 -10.55
CA ALA A 159 -9.33 6.27 -11.36
C ALA A 159 -10.79 6.71 -11.63
N ARG A 160 -11.71 5.76 -11.88
CA ARG A 160 -13.15 6.06 -12.04
C ARG A 160 -13.77 6.56 -10.74
N GLU A 161 -13.46 5.93 -9.61
CA GLU A 161 -13.95 6.38 -8.30
C GLU A 161 -13.47 7.79 -7.98
N LEU A 162 -12.17 8.10 -8.20
CA LEU A 162 -11.64 9.47 -8.05
C LEU A 162 -12.38 10.46 -8.95
N ARG A 163 -12.68 10.09 -10.19
CA ARG A 163 -13.45 10.94 -11.08
C ARG A 163 -14.83 11.27 -10.50
N HIS A 164 -15.49 10.30 -9.86
CA HIS A 164 -16.79 10.51 -9.19
C HIS A 164 -16.69 11.39 -7.94
N THR A 165 -15.51 11.56 -7.34
CA THR A 165 -15.33 12.51 -6.22
C THR A 165 -15.24 13.98 -6.66
N GLY A 166 -15.36 14.27 -7.96
CA GLY A 166 -15.50 15.62 -8.51
C GLY A 166 -14.29 16.17 -9.26
N TRP A 167 -13.20 15.39 -9.46
CA TRP A 167 -12.09 15.81 -10.32
C TRP A 167 -12.55 16.00 -11.76
N CYS A 168 -12.14 17.08 -12.44
CA CYS A 168 -12.61 17.40 -13.78
C CYS A 168 -12.24 16.34 -14.84
N ALA A 169 -11.09 15.70 -14.65
CA ALA A 169 -10.65 14.53 -15.39
C ALA A 169 -9.72 13.68 -14.52
N VAL A 170 -9.69 12.35 -14.74
CA VAL A 170 -8.73 11.45 -14.08
C VAL A 170 -8.15 10.48 -15.10
N ARG A 171 -6.81 10.41 -15.16
CA ARG A 171 -6.09 9.46 -16.01
C ARG A 171 -5.13 8.59 -15.19
N PRO A 172 -5.22 7.27 -15.30
CA PRO A 172 -4.21 6.39 -14.73
C PRO A 172 -2.91 6.45 -15.54
N ALA A 173 -1.77 6.27 -14.84
CA ALA A 173 -0.45 6.19 -15.43
C ALA A 173 0.43 5.17 -14.71
N PHE A 174 1.45 4.62 -15.41
CA PHE A 174 2.41 3.69 -14.86
C PHE A 174 3.84 4.24 -14.87
N ALA A 175 4.57 4.03 -13.76
CA ALA A 175 6.01 4.36 -13.67
C ALA A 175 6.89 3.36 -14.41
N SER A 176 6.44 2.10 -14.56
CA SER A 176 7.16 1.08 -15.31
C SER A 176 7.06 1.35 -16.82
N ALA A 177 8.20 1.36 -17.51
CA ALA A 177 8.30 1.66 -18.95
C ALA A 177 7.77 0.54 -19.88
N SER A 178 7.06 -0.44 -19.37
CA SER A 178 6.49 -1.52 -20.20
C SER A 178 5.25 -0.99 -20.92
N SER A 179 5.45 -0.52 -22.15
CA SER A 179 4.42 0.02 -23.06
C SER A 179 3.34 -1.02 -23.46
N SER A 180 3.51 -2.28 -23.10
CA SER A 180 2.56 -3.36 -23.39
C SER A 180 1.42 -3.51 -22.35
N ALA A 181 1.43 -2.77 -21.25
CA ALA A 181 0.56 -3.00 -20.10
C ALA A 181 -0.58 -1.98 -19.91
N GLY A 182 -0.99 -1.27 -20.93
CA GLY A 182 -2.29 -0.58 -20.93
C GLY A 182 -2.33 0.87 -20.48
N PHE A 183 -1.46 1.37 -19.59
CA PHE A 183 -1.46 2.79 -19.20
C PHE A 183 -0.16 3.50 -19.58
N PRO A 184 -0.26 4.79 -19.99
CA PRO A 184 0.90 5.57 -20.42
C PRO A 184 1.82 5.90 -19.24
N PRO A 185 3.08 6.30 -19.50
CA PRO A 185 3.94 6.96 -18.53
C PRO A 185 3.31 8.23 -17.96
N THR A 186 3.74 8.61 -16.75
CA THR A 186 3.20 9.78 -16.03
C THR A 186 3.22 11.05 -16.87
N GLY A 187 4.35 11.34 -17.55
CA GLY A 187 4.47 12.53 -18.38
C GLY A 187 3.50 12.55 -19.57
N ASP A 188 3.26 11.39 -20.19
CA ASP A 188 2.32 11.27 -21.30
C ASP A 188 0.87 11.49 -20.84
N ALA A 189 0.51 10.98 -19.66
CA ALA A 189 -0.80 11.22 -19.08
C ALA A 189 -1.03 12.70 -18.76
N VAL A 190 -0.02 13.41 -18.27
CA VAL A 190 -0.07 14.87 -18.06
C VAL A 190 -0.28 15.60 -19.37
N ARG A 191 0.53 15.28 -20.39
CA ARG A 191 0.41 15.89 -21.74
C ARG A 191 -0.97 15.62 -22.37
N ALA A 192 -1.51 14.41 -22.21
CA ALA A 192 -2.82 14.06 -22.71
C ALA A 192 -3.94 14.87 -22.08
N LEU A 193 -3.93 15.08 -20.75
CA LEU A 193 -4.92 15.94 -20.09
C LEU A 193 -4.86 17.37 -20.59
N ARG A 194 -3.64 17.92 -20.81
CA ARG A 194 -3.47 19.26 -21.37
C ARG A 194 -3.98 19.37 -22.80
N ALA A 195 -3.74 18.37 -23.64
CA ALA A 195 -4.27 18.31 -25.00
C ALA A 195 -5.81 18.26 -25.04
N GLU A 196 -6.45 17.77 -23.99
CA GLU A 196 -7.91 17.80 -23.79
C GLU A 196 -8.44 19.13 -23.24
N GLY A 197 -7.58 20.15 -23.10
CA GLY A 197 -7.96 21.48 -22.63
C GLY A 197 -7.98 21.63 -21.10
N VAL A 198 -7.42 20.67 -20.34
CA VAL A 198 -7.31 20.79 -18.87
C VAL A 198 -6.22 21.79 -18.54
N GLY A 199 -6.58 22.93 -17.96
CA GLY A 199 -5.67 24.03 -17.65
C GLY A 199 -4.72 23.76 -16.48
N ARG A 200 -5.13 22.96 -15.48
CA ARG A 200 -4.33 22.60 -14.31
C ARG A 200 -4.29 21.08 -14.14
N VAL A 201 -3.10 20.52 -14.00
CA VAL A 201 -2.90 19.06 -13.87
C VAL A 201 -2.12 18.75 -12.60
N ALA A 202 -2.70 17.88 -11.77
CA ALA A 202 -2.07 17.32 -10.58
C ALA A 202 -1.66 15.87 -10.80
N VAL A 203 -0.56 15.44 -10.17
CA VAL A 203 -0.12 14.03 -10.14
C VAL A 203 -0.21 13.51 -8.72
N ALA A 204 -0.91 12.39 -8.53
CA ALA A 204 -1.02 11.67 -7.28
C ALA A 204 -0.33 10.31 -7.38
N PRO A 205 0.83 10.11 -6.72
CA PRO A 205 1.50 8.82 -6.67
C PRO A 205 0.69 7.80 -5.86
N TYR A 206 0.16 6.77 -6.52
CA TYR A 206 -0.52 5.63 -5.88
C TYR A 206 0.51 4.56 -5.53
N VAL A 207 1.39 4.91 -4.59
CA VAL A 207 2.46 4.08 -4.04
C VAL A 207 2.63 4.36 -2.56
N VAL A 208 3.03 3.35 -1.79
CA VAL A 208 3.11 3.47 -0.31
C VAL A 208 4.34 4.28 0.10
N ALA A 209 5.49 4.05 -0.48
CA ALA A 209 6.77 4.58 -0.03
C ALA A 209 7.64 5.04 -1.21
N PRO A 210 8.59 5.96 -1.00
CA PRO A 210 9.58 6.36 -2.00
C PRO A 210 10.42 5.19 -2.51
N GLY A 211 11.04 5.38 -3.67
CA GLY A 211 11.92 4.41 -4.31
C GLY A 211 12.03 4.62 -5.81
N ARG A 212 12.72 3.73 -6.50
CA ARG A 212 13.03 3.85 -7.93
C ARG A 212 11.81 4.11 -8.84
N LEU A 213 10.67 3.42 -8.61
CA LEU A 213 9.48 3.61 -9.43
C LEU A 213 8.75 4.92 -9.07
N PRO A 214 8.53 5.27 -7.79
CA PRO A 214 8.05 6.59 -7.40
C PRO A 214 8.93 7.72 -7.94
N ASP A 215 10.25 7.60 -7.94
CA ASP A 215 11.14 8.63 -8.49
C ASP A 215 10.93 8.84 -10.01
N ARG A 216 10.54 7.80 -10.75
CA ARG A 216 10.12 7.95 -12.16
C ARG A 216 8.80 8.70 -12.32
N ILE A 217 7.86 8.54 -11.37
CA ILE A 217 6.62 9.33 -11.35
C ILE A 217 6.98 10.81 -11.18
N VAL A 218 7.85 11.10 -10.22
CA VAL A 218 8.33 12.47 -9.94
C VAL A 218 9.01 13.07 -11.19
N ALA A 219 9.94 12.33 -11.80
CA ALA A 219 10.64 12.77 -13.00
C ALA A 219 9.67 13.03 -14.18
N GLY A 220 8.72 12.12 -14.43
CA GLY A 220 7.73 12.29 -15.50
C GLY A 220 6.76 13.45 -15.25
N ALA A 221 6.38 13.71 -13.99
CA ALA A 221 5.57 14.86 -13.61
C ALA A 221 6.32 16.18 -13.84
N ALA A 222 7.60 16.25 -13.45
CA ALA A 222 8.46 17.42 -13.63
C ALA A 222 8.73 17.70 -15.11
N GLU A 223 9.09 16.67 -15.89
CA GLU A 223 9.33 16.77 -17.33
C GLU A 223 8.11 17.33 -18.09
N ALA A 224 6.91 16.82 -17.75
CA ALA A 224 5.67 17.28 -18.36
C ALA A 224 5.13 18.57 -17.71
N ARG A 225 5.84 19.15 -16.75
CA ARG A 225 5.46 20.37 -16.02
C ARG A 225 4.07 20.27 -15.40
N ALA A 226 3.80 19.18 -14.67
CA ALA A 226 2.58 19.09 -13.86
C ALA A 226 2.54 20.25 -12.84
N ASP A 227 1.34 20.82 -12.62
CA ASP A 227 1.20 22.00 -11.76
C ASP A 227 1.28 21.65 -10.28
N VAL A 228 0.89 20.42 -9.92
CA VAL A 228 0.95 19.89 -8.56
C VAL A 228 1.42 18.45 -8.59
N LEU A 229 2.35 18.10 -7.70
CA LEU A 229 2.76 16.73 -7.43
C LEU A 229 2.60 16.48 -5.92
N SER A 230 1.78 15.53 -5.55
CA SER A 230 1.66 15.15 -4.15
C SER A 230 2.75 14.16 -3.73
N GLU A 231 2.97 14.07 -2.42
CA GLU A 231 3.78 13.00 -1.83
C GLU A 231 3.13 11.61 -2.03
N VAL A 232 3.93 10.56 -1.86
CA VAL A 232 3.44 9.17 -1.77
C VAL A 232 2.46 9.01 -0.60
N LEU A 233 1.69 7.92 -0.56
CA LEU A 233 0.71 7.66 0.51
C LEU A 233 1.36 7.70 1.90
N GLY A 234 2.57 7.17 2.03
CA GLY A 234 3.42 7.32 3.21
C GLY A 234 2.76 6.88 4.51
N ALA A 235 3.08 7.59 5.58
CA ALA A 235 2.49 7.36 6.90
C ALA A 235 1.18 8.16 7.09
N SER A 236 0.32 8.25 6.07
CA SER A 236 -0.95 8.98 6.18
C SER A 236 -1.88 8.35 7.24
N PRO A 237 -2.68 9.15 7.96
CA PRO A 237 -3.63 8.64 8.94
C PRO A 237 -4.66 7.66 8.34
N ALA A 238 -5.10 7.90 7.12
CA ALA A 238 -6.05 7.03 6.42
C ALA A 238 -5.44 5.68 6.10
N LEU A 239 -4.17 5.64 5.65
CA LEU A 239 -3.47 4.39 5.39
C LEU A 239 -3.23 3.58 6.68
N ALA A 240 -2.86 4.23 7.79
CA ALA A 240 -2.70 3.56 9.09
C ALA A 240 -4.03 2.95 9.59
N ARG A 241 -5.15 3.66 9.42
CA ARG A 241 -6.50 3.12 9.72
C ARG A 241 -6.85 1.94 8.83
N LEU A 242 -6.44 1.96 7.56
CA LEU A 242 -6.65 0.85 6.65
C LEU A 242 -5.90 -0.41 7.09
N LEU A 243 -4.65 -0.29 7.56
CA LEU A 243 -3.91 -1.43 8.10
C LEU A 243 -4.67 -2.05 9.28
N LEU A 244 -5.17 -1.23 10.21
CA LEU A 244 -5.97 -1.72 11.34
C LEU A 244 -7.27 -2.40 10.88
N ARG A 245 -7.96 -1.83 9.91
CA ARG A 245 -9.16 -2.43 9.32
C ARG A 245 -8.88 -3.79 8.69
N ARG A 246 -7.81 -3.94 7.90
CA ARG A 246 -7.41 -5.22 7.31
C ARG A 246 -7.03 -6.26 8.37
N TYR A 247 -6.39 -5.82 9.45
CA TYR A 247 -6.12 -6.66 10.62
C TYR A 247 -7.43 -7.16 11.25
N ASP A 248 -8.39 -6.30 11.52
CA ASP A 248 -9.67 -6.65 12.14
C ASP A 248 -10.50 -7.59 11.23
N GLU A 249 -10.53 -7.33 9.92
CA GLU A 249 -11.17 -8.20 8.92
C GLU A 249 -10.57 -9.62 8.95
N ALA A 250 -9.24 -9.74 9.05
CA ALA A 250 -8.57 -11.03 9.14
C ALA A 250 -8.90 -11.79 10.45
N LEU A 251 -9.22 -11.09 11.53
CA LEU A 251 -9.69 -11.71 12.78
C LEU A 251 -11.13 -12.19 12.67
N THR A 252 -12.01 -11.38 12.09
CA THR A 252 -13.46 -11.67 11.98
C THR A 252 -13.74 -12.85 11.04
N ALA A 253 -13.00 -12.96 9.93
CA ALA A 253 -13.14 -14.07 8.99
C ALA A 253 -13.01 -15.47 9.64
N ARG A 254 -12.30 -15.59 10.76
CA ARG A 254 -12.23 -16.84 11.54
C ARG A 254 -13.51 -17.15 12.30
N THR A 255 -14.15 -16.14 12.86
CA THR A 255 -15.33 -16.35 13.71
C THR A 255 -16.46 -16.99 12.91
N LEU A 256 -16.59 -16.57 11.64
CA LEU A 256 -17.57 -17.13 10.72
C LEU A 256 -17.27 -18.58 10.29
N LEU A 257 -16.00 -18.97 10.16
CA LEU A 257 -15.59 -20.33 9.78
C LEU A 257 -15.66 -21.34 10.95
N LEU A 258 -15.71 -20.87 12.19
CA LEU A 258 -15.83 -21.72 13.39
C LEU A 258 -17.28 -21.84 13.88
N SER A 259 -18.19 -21.03 13.35
CA SER A 259 -19.62 -21.00 13.68
C SER A 259 -20.50 -21.63 12.59
N ALA A 260 -19.92 -22.11 11.49
CA ALA A 260 -20.55 -22.89 10.42
C ALA A 260 -20.13 -24.36 10.48
#